data_4f6f32129ca23955bc7759d7a2e3719b
#
_entry.id   4f6f32129ca23955bc7759d7a2e3719b
#
_cell.length_a   1.000
_cell.length_b   1.000
_cell.length_c   1.000
_cell.angle_alpha   90.00
_cell.angle_beta   90.00
_cell.angle_gamma   90.00
#
_symmetry.space_group_name_H-M   'P 1'
#
loop_
_entity.id
_entity.type
_entity.pdbx_description
1 polymer ?
#
loop_
_entity_poly.entity_id
_entity_poly.type
_entity_poly.pdbx_seq_one_letter_code
_entity_poly.pdbx_strand_id
1 'polypeptide(L)'
;MARKDSRTIGDSKEETKEYHVRYLRAINNPIRRDILRAMKDGDATIQALQSKTGLDPKALEWHLSILEYGYCVEKEIKDDTTIYRLSKEGKVVDFMDH
;
A
#
# COMPACT_ATOMS: atom_id res chain seq x y z
N MET A 1 11.17 -27.45 9.84
CA MET A 1 11.46 -26.92 9.41
C MET A 1 11.40 -25.70 9.71
N ALA A 2 11.87 -25.43 10.04
CA ALA A 2 11.86 -24.27 10.46
C ALA A 2 11.64 -23.29 9.58
N ARG A 3 11.87 -23.44 8.61
CA ARG A 3 11.73 -22.54 7.81
C ARG A 3 10.55 -21.91 7.75
N LYS A 4 9.61 -22.38 8.24
CA LYS A 4 8.45 -21.83 8.15
C LYS A 4 8.39 -20.60 8.80
N ASP A 5 8.90 -20.48 9.90
CA ASP A 5 8.76 -19.26 10.57
C ASP A 5 9.60 -18.29 9.94
N SER A 6 10.56 -18.64 9.23
CA SER A 6 11.32 -17.66 8.58
C SER A 6 10.97 -17.64 7.13
N ARG A 7 9.79 -18.15 6.76
CA ARG A 7 9.38 -18.11 5.51
C ARG A 7 9.39 -16.83 4.84
N THR A 8 9.82 -16.70 3.70
CA THR A 8 9.81 -15.47 2.96
C THR A 8 9.01 -15.68 1.73
N ILE A 9 8.79 -14.61 1.03
CA ILE A 9 8.01 -14.64 -0.14
C ILE A 9 8.58 -15.55 -1.18
N GLY A 10 9.73 -15.91 -1.17
CA GLY A 10 10.27 -16.75 -2.19
C GLY A 10 10.26 -18.23 -1.90
N ASP A 11 9.67 -18.63 -0.78
CA ASP A 11 9.67 -20.02 -0.40
C ASP A 11 8.95 -20.93 -1.35
N SER A 12 7.96 -20.47 -2.05
CA SER A 12 7.30 -21.30 -3.02
C SER A 12 6.98 -20.49 -4.25
N LYS A 13 6.83 -21.13 -5.36
CA LYS A 13 6.50 -20.45 -6.56
C LYS A 13 5.13 -19.86 -6.49
N GLU A 14 4.20 -20.55 -5.85
CA GLU A 14 2.87 -20.04 -5.74
C GLU A 14 2.79 -18.82 -4.88
N GLU A 15 3.52 -18.82 -3.79
CA GLU A 15 3.53 -17.65 -2.92
C GLU A 15 4.16 -16.45 -3.58
N THR A 16 5.23 -16.68 -4.32
CA THR A 16 5.88 -15.61 -5.04
C THR A 16 4.97 -15.02 -6.10
N LYS A 17 4.28 -15.89 -6.81
CA LYS A 17 3.38 -15.46 -7.85
C LYS A 17 2.25 -14.65 -7.27
N GLU A 18 1.67 -15.10 -6.16
CA GLU A 18 0.58 -14.38 -5.54
C GLU A 18 1.03 -13.03 -5.02
N TYR A 19 2.21 -12.95 -4.46
CA TYR A 19 2.77 -11.69 -4.00
C TYR A 19 2.85 -10.71 -5.18
N HIS A 20 3.38 -11.16 -6.30
CA HIS A 20 3.53 -10.29 -7.46
C HIS A 20 2.19 -9.85 -8.02
N VAL A 21 1.22 -10.74 -8.05
CA VAL A 21 -0.11 -10.38 -8.56
C VAL A 21 -0.74 -9.31 -7.67
N ARG A 22 -0.67 -9.48 -6.36
CA ARG A 22 -1.24 -8.52 -5.44
C ARG A 22 -0.52 -7.17 -5.50
N TYR A 23 0.79 -7.22 -5.57
CA TYR A 23 1.59 -6.01 -5.65
C TYR A 23 1.32 -5.27 -6.97
N LEU A 24 1.33 -5.98 -8.09
CA LEU A 24 1.12 -5.34 -9.38
C LEU A 24 -0.29 -4.78 -9.50
N ARG A 25 -1.27 -5.49 -8.95
CA ARG A 25 -2.62 -4.96 -8.97
C ARG A 25 -2.68 -3.65 -8.21
N ALA A 26 -2.01 -3.57 -7.07
CA ALA A 26 -2.04 -2.38 -6.25
C ALA A 26 -1.35 -1.21 -6.95
N ILE A 27 -0.18 -1.46 -7.53
CA ILE A 27 0.65 -0.38 -8.06
C ILE A 27 0.26 0.02 -9.48
N ASN A 28 -0.37 -0.85 -10.24
CA ASN A 28 -0.71 -0.57 -11.63
C ASN A 28 -2.06 0.12 -11.77
N ASN A 29 -2.21 1.22 -11.10
CA ASN A 29 -3.44 2.00 -11.18
C ASN A 29 -3.08 3.46 -10.93
N PRO A 30 -3.37 4.36 -11.84
CA PRO A 30 -2.95 5.76 -11.69
C PRO A 30 -3.50 6.41 -10.44
N ILE A 31 -4.73 6.09 -10.05
CA ILE A 31 -5.31 6.69 -8.86
C ILE A 31 -4.56 6.20 -7.63
N ARG A 32 -4.24 4.91 -7.57
CA ARG A 32 -3.51 4.40 -6.43
C ARG A 32 -2.08 4.93 -6.38
N ARG A 33 -1.47 5.14 -7.53
CA ARG A 33 -0.14 5.77 -7.55
C ARG A 33 -0.20 7.20 -7.02
N ASP A 34 -1.29 7.91 -7.33
CA ASP A 34 -1.45 9.27 -6.81
C ASP A 34 -1.63 9.26 -5.31
N ILE A 35 -2.33 8.26 -4.77
CA ILE A 35 -2.48 8.14 -3.33
C ILE A 35 -1.11 7.89 -2.69
N LEU A 36 -0.31 7.02 -3.28
CA LEU A 36 1.02 6.75 -2.74
C LEU A 36 1.90 7.99 -2.78
N ARG A 37 1.81 8.76 -3.85
CA ARG A 37 2.58 10.01 -3.93
C ARG A 37 2.12 11.01 -2.88
N ALA A 38 0.85 11.03 -2.58
CA ALA A 38 0.34 11.92 -1.55
C ALA A 38 0.85 11.54 -0.17
N MET A 39 1.36 10.34 0.00
CA MET A 39 1.87 9.87 1.28
C MET A 39 3.38 9.98 1.41
N LYS A 40 4.06 10.54 0.40
CA LYS A 40 5.49 10.64 0.44
C LYS A 40 6.05 11.37 1.62
N ASP A 41 5.32 12.32 2.14
CA ASP A 41 5.82 13.18 3.21
C ASP A 41 5.60 12.60 4.61
N GLY A 42 5.05 11.45 4.71
CA GLY A 42 4.88 10.82 6.02
C GLY A 42 3.53 10.20 6.19
N ASP A 43 3.22 9.86 7.41
CA ASP A 43 1.98 9.18 7.75
C ASP A 43 0.78 10.04 7.41
N ALA A 44 -0.30 9.42 7.03
CA ALA A 44 -1.48 10.14 6.59
C ALA A 44 -2.75 9.53 7.14
N THR A 45 -3.75 10.38 7.35
CA THR A 45 -5.08 9.94 7.70
C THR A 45 -5.94 10.02 6.46
N ILE A 46 -7.13 9.46 6.52
CA ILE A 46 -8.09 9.56 5.43
C ILE A 46 -8.38 11.02 5.10
N GLN A 47 -8.53 11.86 6.13
CA GLN A 47 -8.82 13.28 5.90
C GLN A 47 -7.69 13.97 5.17
N ALA A 48 -6.47 13.66 5.54
CA ALA A 48 -5.32 14.28 4.89
C ALA A 48 -5.25 13.83 3.44
N LEU A 49 -5.51 12.56 3.18
CA LEU A 49 -5.47 12.04 1.83
C LEU A 49 -6.61 12.59 0.99
N GLN A 50 -7.77 12.79 1.62
CA GLN A 50 -8.89 13.40 0.92
C GLN A 50 -8.53 14.81 0.47
N SER A 51 -7.90 15.58 1.32
CA SER A 51 -7.49 16.92 0.98
C SER A 51 -6.48 16.94 -0.15
N LYS A 52 -5.56 16.00 -0.15
CA LYS A 52 -4.51 16.00 -1.17
C LYS A 52 -4.95 15.42 -2.49
N THR A 53 -5.85 14.45 -2.48
CA THR A 53 -6.20 13.76 -3.70
C THR A 53 -7.56 14.16 -4.25
N GLY A 54 -8.41 14.73 -3.42
CA GLY A 54 -9.78 15.05 -3.83
C GLY A 54 -10.69 13.84 -3.90
N LEU A 55 -10.24 12.67 -3.46
CA LEU A 55 -11.05 11.49 -3.51
C LEU A 55 -11.97 11.40 -2.32
N ASP A 56 -13.12 10.82 -2.55
CA ASP A 56 -14.10 10.57 -1.50
C ASP A 56 -13.55 9.57 -0.48
N PRO A 57 -13.89 9.69 0.79
CA PRO A 57 -13.36 8.79 1.81
C PRO A 57 -13.61 7.32 1.55
N LYS A 58 -14.77 6.96 0.99
CA LYS A 58 -15.04 5.58 0.70
C LYS A 58 -14.15 5.06 -0.41
N ALA A 59 -13.92 5.87 -1.42
CA ALA A 59 -13.01 5.51 -2.50
C ALA A 59 -11.60 5.35 -1.97
N LEU A 60 -11.19 6.25 -1.07
CA LEU A 60 -9.87 6.16 -0.48
C LEU A 60 -9.72 4.88 0.33
N GLU A 61 -10.71 4.54 1.12
CA GLU A 61 -10.66 3.32 1.92
C GLU A 61 -10.54 2.10 1.04
N TRP A 62 -11.27 2.09 -0.05
CA TRP A 62 -11.23 0.96 -0.97
C TRP A 62 -9.86 0.82 -1.62
N HIS A 63 -9.32 1.93 -2.14
CA HIS A 63 -8.00 1.89 -2.75
C HIS A 63 -6.92 1.55 -1.74
N LEU A 64 -7.02 2.10 -0.53
CA LEU A 64 -6.04 1.82 0.51
C LEU A 64 -6.06 0.35 0.92
N SER A 65 -7.24 -0.27 0.90
CA SER A 65 -7.31 -1.69 1.22
C SER A 65 -6.57 -2.52 0.18
N ILE A 66 -6.66 -2.14 -1.09
CA ILE A 66 -5.94 -2.82 -2.14
C ILE A 66 -4.44 -2.58 -2.01
N LEU A 67 -4.07 -1.35 -1.66
CA LEU A 67 -2.67 -1.02 -1.46
C LEU A 67 -2.07 -1.76 -0.27
N GLU A 68 -2.85 -1.92 0.77
CA GLU A 68 -2.40 -2.66 1.94
C GLU A 68 -2.26 -4.15 1.59
N TYR A 69 -3.22 -4.70 0.91
CA TYR A 69 -3.20 -6.08 0.51
C TYR A 69 -2.05 -6.35 -0.47
N GLY A 70 -1.63 -5.33 -1.20
CA GLY A 70 -0.52 -5.41 -2.14
C GLY A 70 0.81 -4.97 -1.57
N TYR A 71 0.90 -4.85 -0.25
CA TYR A 71 2.16 -4.56 0.45
C TYR A 71 2.70 -3.14 0.24
N CYS A 72 1.89 -2.25 -0.28
CA CYS A 72 2.36 -0.90 -0.58
C CYS A 72 2.18 0.08 0.57
N VAL A 73 1.20 -0.17 1.43
CA VAL A 73 1.00 0.69 2.60
C VAL A 73 0.77 -0.18 3.83
N GLU A 74 1.03 0.41 4.98
CA GLU A 74 0.77 -0.20 6.27
C GLU A 74 -0.26 0.63 6.99
N LYS A 75 -1.10 -0.02 7.75
CA LYS A 75 -2.15 0.65 8.48
C LYS A 75 -1.96 0.44 9.96
N GLU A 76 -2.11 1.50 10.73
CA GLU A 76 -1.96 1.44 12.16
C GLU A 76 -3.09 2.21 12.80
N ILE A 77 -3.65 1.72 13.90
CA ILE A 77 -4.66 2.45 14.64
C ILE A 77 -4.02 2.96 15.92
N LYS A 78 -4.06 4.29 16.11
CA LYS A 78 -3.44 4.90 17.23
C LYS A 78 -4.40 5.91 17.80
N ASP A 79 -4.76 5.78 19.07
CA ASP A 79 -5.69 6.70 19.74
C ASP A 79 -6.97 6.88 18.94
N ASP A 80 -7.52 5.76 18.51
CA ASP A 80 -8.76 5.74 17.73
C ASP A 80 -8.65 6.38 16.36
N THR A 81 -7.46 6.66 15.90
CA THR A 81 -7.25 7.23 14.58
C THR A 81 -6.51 6.22 13.73
N THR A 82 -6.98 6.01 12.52
CA THR A 82 -6.31 5.14 11.58
C THR A 82 -5.29 5.94 10.81
N ILE A 83 -4.07 5.46 10.80
CA ILE A 83 -2.97 6.12 10.11
C ILE A 83 -2.42 5.17 9.08
N TYR A 84 -2.11 5.68 7.91
CA TYR A 84 -1.52 4.91 6.83
C TYR A 84 -0.13 5.44 6.54
N ARG A 85 0.79 4.54 6.22
CA ARG A 85 2.15 4.97 5.85
C ARG A 85 2.64 4.13 4.69
N LEU A 86 3.55 4.67 3.91
CA LEU A 86 4.15 3.93 2.82
C LEU A 86 5.03 2.84 3.36
N SER A 87 4.92 1.66 2.78
CA SER A 87 5.86 0.60 3.06
C SER A 87 7.07 0.80 2.15
N LYS A 88 8.05 -0.04 2.29
CA LYS A 88 9.20 -0.02 1.44
C LYS A 88 8.76 -0.26 -0.01
N GLU A 89 7.85 -1.20 -0.21
CA GLU A 89 7.34 -1.51 -1.54
C GLU A 89 6.57 -0.35 -2.14
N GLY A 90 5.84 0.39 -1.32
CA GLY A 90 5.06 1.51 -1.82
C GLY A 90 5.91 2.68 -2.28
N LYS A 91 7.13 2.77 -1.78
CA LYS A 91 8.00 3.88 -2.15
C LYS A 91 8.47 3.80 -3.57
N VAL A 92 8.27 2.67 -4.23
CA VAL A 92 8.67 2.52 -5.61
C VAL A 92 7.97 3.54 -6.50
N VAL A 93 6.87 4.11 -6.05
CA VAL A 93 6.14 5.07 -6.86
C VAL A 93 7.00 6.25 -7.26
N ASP A 94 8.03 6.56 -6.50
CA ASP A 94 8.93 7.65 -6.84
C ASP A 94 9.72 7.36 -8.11
N PHE A 95 9.84 6.11 -8.49
CA PHE A 95 10.59 5.73 -9.67
C PHE A 95 9.69 5.35 -10.85
N MET A 96 8.39 5.49 -10.69
CA MET A 96 7.48 5.15 -11.77
C MET A 96 7.26 6.39 -12.61
N ASP A 97 6.69 6.19 -13.75
CA ASP A 97 6.49 7.26 -14.64
C ASP A 97 5.87 8.42 -14.06
N HIS A 98 6.12 9.45 -14.50
CA HIS A 98 5.55 10.67 -14.06
C HIS A 98 4.82 11.37 -15.18
#